data_585260dcf75b72b70946c15e4a61d49d
#
_entry.id   585260dcf75b72b70946c15e4a61d49d
#
_cell.length_a   1.000
_cell.length_b   1.000
_cell.length_c   1.000
_cell.angle_alpha   90.00
_cell.angle_beta   90.00
_cell.angle_gamma   90.00
#
_symmetry.space_group_name_H-M   'P 1'
#
loop_
_entity.id
_entity.type
_entity.pdbx_description
1 polymer ?
#
loop_
_entity_poly.entity_id
_entity_poly.type
_entity_poly.pdbx_seq_one_letter_code
_entity_poly.pdbx_strand_id
1 'polypeptide(L)'
;MSLDFSMRVDQFAKLLLTLEFTSINNSSAISTEDGVLTCCKKLLEAGNANKNIYIVGNGGSASVAAHAVTDLFNVAKLKATTLHESSLLTCMANDFGYENAVARMLGQLLNTGDIVIAISSSGNSMNMRNAAL
;
A
#
# COMPACT_ATOMS: atom_id res chain seq x y z
N MET A 1 -5.07 34.21 5.33
CA MET A 1 -4.37 32.98 5.78
C MET A 1 -2.98 33.02 5.17
N SER A 2 -1.94 33.43 5.92
CA SER A 2 -0.57 33.41 5.38
C SER A 2 -0.12 31.95 5.33
N LEU A 3 0.23 31.49 4.14
CA LEU A 3 0.89 30.21 3.95
C LEU A 3 2.35 30.37 4.41
N ASP A 4 2.63 30.04 5.66
CA ASP A 4 3.99 29.95 6.14
C ASP A 4 4.58 28.60 5.69
N PHE A 5 5.41 28.63 4.66
CA PHE A 5 6.02 27.45 4.06
C PHE A 5 6.93 26.73 5.06
N SER A 6 7.70 27.46 5.86
CA SER A 6 8.61 26.87 6.85
C SER A 6 7.84 26.05 7.90
N MET A 7 6.73 26.61 8.40
CA MET A 7 5.85 25.90 9.34
C MET A 7 5.29 24.58 8.72
N ARG A 8 4.98 24.57 7.43
CA ARG A 8 4.51 23.36 6.75
C ARG A 8 5.60 22.28 6.65
N VAL A 9 6.83 22.71 6.35
CA VAL A 9 7.99 21.81 6.32
C VAL A 9 8.22 21.20 7.72
N ASP A 10 8.18 22.02 8.78
CA ASP A 10 8.34 21.53 10.15
C ASP A 10 7.22 20.57 10.57
N GLN A 11 5.97 20.86 10.19
CA GLN A 11 4.85 19.95 10.42
C GLN A 11 5.04 18.61 9.72
N PHE A 12 5.50 18.63 8.48
CA PHE A 12 5.76 17.40 7.71
C PHE A 12 6.92 16.59 8.32
N ALA A 13 8.00 17.26 8.72
CA ALA A 13 9.12 16.59 9.38
C ALA A 13 8.67 15.92 10.69
N LYS A 14 7.87 16.61 11.51
CA LYS A 14 7.29 16.04 12.74
C LYS A 14 6.43 14.81 12.44
N LEU A 15 5.60 14.85 11.40
CA LEU A 15 4.78 13.71 10.99
C LEU A 15 5.63 12.48 10.67
N LEU A 16 6.72 12.66 9.94
CA LEU A 16 7.64 11.55 9.62
C LEU A 16 8.30 10.95 10.86
N LEU A 17 8.63 11.79 11.84
CA LEU A 17 9.24 11.35 13.09
C LEU A 17 8.25 10.67 14.07
N THR A 18 6.95 10.83 13.84
CA THR A 18 5.87 10.25 14.67
C THR A 18 5.09 9.16 13.95
N LEU A 19 5.70 8.49 12.97
CA LEU A 19 5.10 7.35 12.32
C LEU A 19 4.88 6.21 13.32
N GLU A 20 3.67 5.66 13.33
CA GLU A 20 3.31 4.54 14.17
C GLU A 20 3.21 3.26 13.33
N PHE A 21 3.88 2.21 13.81
CA PHE A 21 3.76 0.87 13.26
C PHE A 21 3.06 -0.03 14.27
N THR A 22 2.08 -0.76 13.80
CA THR A 22 1.34 -1.73 14.62
C THR A 22 1.29 -3.08 13.90
N SER A 23 1.21 -4.16 14.67
CA SER A 23 0.98 -5.49 14.15
C SER A 23 -0.41 -5.97 14.54
N ILE A 24 -1.14 -6.59 13.62
CA ILE A 24 -2.46 -7.22 13.91
C ILE A 24 -2.33 -8.32 14.95
N ASN A 25 -1.22 -9.05 14.96
CA ASN A 25 -1.01 -10.18 15.88
C ASN A 25 -0.52 -9.74 17.26
N ASN A 26 -0.06 -8.52 17.38
CA ASN A 26 0.44 -7.97 18.64
C ASN A 26 0.13 -6.48 18.61
N SER A 27 -0.87 -6.05 19.37
CA SER A 27 -1.31 -4.65 19.44
C SER A 27 -0.27 -3.68 20.04
N SER A 28 0.96 -4.13 20.28
CA SER A 28 2.05 -3.28 20.72
C SER A 28 2.56 -2.40 19.57
N ALA A 29 2.82 -1.15 19.88
CA ALA A 29 3.51 -0.22 18.98
C ALA A 29 4.94 -0.73 18.71
N ILE A 30 5.34 -0.65 17.45
CA ILE A 30 6.69 -1.00 16.98
C ILE A 30 7.42 0.31 16.71
N SER A 31 8.71 0.40 17.02
CA SER A 31 9.48 1.61 16.70
C SER A 31 9.47 1.88 15.19
N THR A 32 9.63 3.14 14.79
CA THR A 32 9.67 3.51 13.37
C THR A 32 10.78 2.75 12.63
N GLU A 33 11.96 2.65 13.23
CA GLU A 33 13.11 1.93 12.66
C GLU A 33 12.81 0.44 12.47
N ASP A 34 12.28 -0.22 13.50
CA ASP A 34 11.93 -1.65 13.43
C ASP A 34 10.79 -1.91 12.46
N GLY A 35 9.81 -1.00 12.41
CA GLY A 35 8.70 -1.06 11.47
C GLY A 35 9.17 -1.00 10.02
N VAL A 36 10.00 -0.01 9.69
CA VAL A 36 10.59 0.14 8.35
C VAL A 36 11.45 -1.07 8.01
N LEU A 37 12.34 -1.50 8.91
CA LEU A 37 13.18 -2.67 8.68
C LEU A 37 12.35 -3.94 8.47
N THR A 38 11.25 -4.11 9.20
CA THR A 38 10.35 -5.25 9.04
C THR A 38 9.69 -5.24 7.66
N CYS A 39 9.21 -4.09 7.20
CA CYS A 39 8.64 -3.94 5.86
C CYS A 39 9.69 -4.28 4.78
N CYS A 40 10.89 -3.71 4.88
CA CYS A 40 11.98 -4.01 3.94
C CYS A 40 12.34 -5.49 3.90
N LYS A 41 12.47 -6.15 5.07
CA LYS A 41 12.76 -7.58 5.15
C LYS A 41 11.69 -8.42 4.45
N LYS A 42 10.41 -8.13 4.71
CA LYS A 42 9.28 -8.84 4.07
C LYS A 42 9.30 -8.70 2.55
N LEU A 43 9.58 -7.51 2.03
CA LEU A 43 9.70 -7.28 0.59
C LEU A 43 10.86 -8.07 -0.02
N LEU A 44 12.02 -8.09 0.63
CA LEU A 44 13.18 -8.87 0.18
C LEU A 44 12.93 -10.37 0.24
N GLU A 45 12.30 -10.87 1.30
CA GLU A 45 11.90 -12.27 1.44
C GLU A 45 10.95 -12.70 0.33
N ALA A 46 9.92 -11.87 0.02
CA ALA A 46 9.02 -12.11 -1.09
C ALA A 46 9.77 -12.14 -2.42
N GLY A 47 10.68 -11.20 -2.65
CA GLY A 47 11.53 -11.17 -3.84
C GLY A 47 12.38 -12.42 -4.00
N ASN A 48 13.07 -12.84 -2.95
CA ASN A 48 13.89 -14.06 -2.92
C ASN A 48 13.06 -15.34 -3.16
N ALA A 49 11.82 -15.35 -2.68
CA ALA A 49 10.86 -16.43 -2.90
C ALA A 49 10.09 -16.30 -4.23
N ASN A 50 10.45 -15.34 -5.09
CA ASN A 50 9.81 -15.08 -6.39
C ASN A 50 8.31 -14.80 -6.30
N LYS A 51 7.86 -14.12 -5.22
CA LYS A 51 6.48 -13.78 -4.94
C LYS A 51 6.08 -12.43 -5.54
N ASN A 52 4.78 -12.21 -5.69
CA ASN A 52 4.23 -10.96 -6.21
C ASN A 52 3.98 -9.96 -5.09
N ILE A 53 4.07 -8.67 -5.43
CA ILE A 53 3.77 -7.55 -4.54
C ILE A 53 2.71 -6.70 -5.24
N TYR A 54 1.51 -6.66 -4.69
CA TYR A 54 0.39 -5.84 -5.19
C TYR A 54 0.31 -4.57 -4.38
N ILE A 55 0.36 -3.40 -5.04
CA ILE A 55 0.25 -2.10 -4.38
C ILE A 55 -0.99 -1.40 -4.89
N VAL A 56 -1.92 -1.09 -3.99
CA VAL A 56 -3.24 -0.56 -4.34
C VAL A 56 -3.58 0.69 -3.53
N GLY A 57 -4.42 1.54 -4.10
CA GLY A 57 -4.88 2.77 -3.46
C GLY A 57 -5.92 3.47 -4.33
N ASN A 58 -6.50 4.56 -3.82
CA ASN A 58 -7.49 5.37 -4.55
C ASN A 58 -6.91 6.75 -4.90
N GLY A 59 -7.27 7.30 -6.05
CA GLY A 59 -6.91 8.66 -6.43
C GLY A 59 -5.42 8.96 -6.29
N GLY A 60 -5.04 9.94 -5.47
CA GLY A 60 -3.64 10.28 -5.19
C GLY A 60 -2.84 9.10 -4.60
N SER A 61 -3.46 8.26 -3.77
CA SER A 61 -2.83 7.04 -3.25
C SER A 61 -2.57 6.02 -4.36
N ALA A 62 -3.39 5.96 -5.42
CA ALA A 62 -3.12 5.13 -6.58
C ALA A 62 -1.90 5.64 -7.37
N SER A 63 -1.70 6.96 -7.45
CA SER A 63 -0.50 7.54 -8.08
C SER A 63 0.77 7.20 -7.29
N VAL A 64 0.71 7.26 -5.95
CA VAL A 64 1.81 6.83 -5.07
C VAL A 64 2.09 5.34 -5.26
N ALA A 65 1.05 4.50 -5.31
CA ALA A 65 1.17 3.06 -5.56
C ALA A 65 1.86 2.77 -6.90
N ALA A 66 1.46 3.46 -7.98
CA ALA A 66 2.07 3.30 -9.30
C ALA A 66 3.55 3.70 -9.31
N HIS A 67 3.92 4.78 -8.61
CA HIS A 67 5.32 5.19 -8.49
C HIS A 67 6.13 4.16 -7.69
N ALA A 68 5.61 3.70 -6.56
CA ALA A 68 6.25 2.67 -5.75
C ALA A 68 6.48 1.37 -6.56
N VAL A 69 5.51 0.97 -7.39
CA VAL A 69 5.69 -0.17 -8.32
C VAL A 69 6.86 0.07 -9.26
N THR A 70 6.99 1.28 -9.83
CA THR A 70 8.10 1.62 -10.72
C THR A 70 9.45 1.41 -10.03
N ASP A 71 9.59 1.87 -8.80
CA ASP A 71 10.83 1.76 -8.04
C ASP A 71 11.13 0.31 -7.63
N LEU A 72 10.13 -0.40 -7.09
CA LEU A 72 10.31 -1.79 -6.68
C LEU A 72 10.60 -2.70 -7.89
N PHE A 73 9.92 -2.49 -9.01
CA PHE A 73 10.12 -3.28 -10.21
C PHE A 73 11.46 -2.95 -10.90
N ASN A 74 11.71 -1.66 -11.12
CA ASN A 74 12.87 -1.24 -11.93
C ASN A 74 14.18 -1.21 -11.13
N VAL A 75 14.17 -0.74 -9.88
CA VAL A 75 15.38 -0.60 -9.06
C VAL A 75 15.61 -1.85 -8.22
N ALA A 76 14.62 -2.27 -7.44
CA ALA A 76 14.74 -3.40 -6.53
C ALA A 76 14.57 -4.77 -7.21
N LYS A 77 14.15 -4.82 -8.48
CA LYS A 77 13.91 -6.04 -9.28
C LYS A 77 12.90 -7.00 -8.64
N LEU A 78 11.93 -6.44 -7.91
CA LEU A 78 10.84 -7.17 -7.29
C LEU A 78 9.64 -7.27 -8.26
N LYS A 79 8.83 -8.32 -8.15
CA LYS A 79 7.61 -8.53 -8.93
C LYS A 79 6.47 -7.66 -8.38
N ALA A 80 6.59 -6.34 -8.52
CA ALA A 80 5.59 -5.39 -8.07
C ALA A 80 4.62 -5.01 -9.21
N THR A 81 3.34 -4.86 -8.89
CA THR A 81 2.29 -4.41 -9.81
C THR A 81 1.17 -3.67 -9.08
N THR A 82 0.36 -2.91 -9.83
CA THR A 82 -0.90 -2.35 -9.34
C THR A 82 -2.09 -3.12 -9.93
N LEU A 83 -3.30 -2.87 -9.39
CA LEU A 83 -4.57 -3.36 -9.93
C LEU A 83 -5.43 -2.19 -10.47
N HIS A 84 -4.79 -1.20 -11.06
CA HIS A 84 -5.43 0.04 -11.53
C HIS A 84 -5.67 0.06 -13.04
N GLU A 85 -5.63 -1.11 -13.72
CA GLU A 85 -6.05 -1.17 -15.12
C GLU A 85 -7.53 -0.77 -15.19
N SER A 86 -7.82 0.24 -16.02
CA SER A 86 -9.11 0.94 -15.97
C SER A 86 -10.28 0.05 -16.41
N SER A 87 -10.09 -0.78 -17.42
CA SER A 87 -11.17 -1.65 -17.92
C SER A 87 -11.52 -2.72 -16.89
N LEU A 88 -10.51 -3.35 -16.29
CA LEU A 88 -10.72 -4.36 -15.26
C LEU A 88 -11.33 -3.76 -14.00
N LEU A 89 -10.80 -2.63 -13.53
CA LEU A 89 -11.30 -1.96 -12.32
C LEU A 89 -12.75 -1.51 -12.49
N THR A 90 -13.10 -0.92 -13.64
CA THR A 90 -14.46 -0.46 -13.90
C THR A 90 -15.44 -1.62 -14.07
N CYS A 91 -15.02 -2.72 -14.71
CA CYS A 91 -15.81 -3.95 -14.79
C CYS A 91 -16.11 -4.50 -13.38
N MET A 92 -15.08 -4.70 -12.55
CA MET A 92 -15.26 -5.19 -11.20
C MET A 92 -16.11 -4.26 -10.34
N ALA A 93 -15.97 -2.94 -10.51
CA ALA A 93 -16.77 -1.95 -9.80
C ALA A 93 -18.24 -1.98 -10.25
N ASN A 94 -18.51 -2.14 -11.54
CA ASN A 94 -19.86 -2.24 -12.09
C ASN A 94 -20.59 -3.50 -11.60
N ASP A 95 -19.89 -4.63 -11.59
CA ASP A 95 -20.50 -5.94 -11.34
C ASP A 95 -20.63 -6.26 -9.84
N PHE A 96 -19.69 -5.78 -9.02
CA PHE A 96 -19.59 -6.16 -7.60
C PHE A 96 -19.58 -4.98 -6.61
N GLY A 97 -19.69 -3.75 -7.11
CA GLY A 97 -19.52 -2.54 -6.32
C GLY A 97 -18.05 -2.17 -6.14
N TYR A 98 -17.77 -0.86 -6.12
CA TYR A 98 -16.40 -0.35 -6.03
C TYR A 98 -15.71 -0.78 -4.73
N GLU A 99 -16.46 -0.92 -3.65
CA GLU A 99 -15.97 -1.38 -2.35
C GLU A 99 -15.42 -2.81 -2.37
N ASN A 100 -15.83 -3.63 -3.33
CA ASN A 100 -15.42 -5.02 -3.46
C ASN A 100 -14.43 -5.26 -4.63
N ALA A 101 -14.29 -4.29 -5.53
CA ALA A 101 -13.55 -4.45 -6.78
C ALA A 101 -12.11 -4.94 -6.55
N VAL A 102 -11.35 -4.29 -5.65
CA VAL A 102 -9.96 -4.65 -5.37
C VAL A 102 -9.85 -6.00 -4.69
N ALA A 103 -10.69 -6.26 -3.68
CA ALA A 103 -10.71 -7.56 -2.98
C ALA A 103 -11.03 -8.73 -3.92
N ARG A 104 -11.95 -8.52 -4.88
CA ARG A 104 -12.27 -9.53 -5.92
C ARG A 104 -11.09 -9.84 -6.82
N MET A 105 -10.36 -8.83 -7.28
CA MET A 105 -9.16 -9.03 -8.08
C MET A 105 -8.07 -9.77 -7.31
N LEU A 106 -7.81 -9.33 -6.07
CA LEU A 106 -6.83 -9.98 -5.19
C LEU A 106 -7.20 -11.44 -4.90
N GLY A 107 -8.46 -11.75 -4.65
CA GLY A 107 -8.93 -13.11 -4.39
C GLY A 107 -8.67 -14.10 -5.55
N GLN A 108 -8.49 -13.60 -6.78
CA GLN A 108 -8.13 -14.43 -7.94
C GLN A 108 -6.62 -14.50 -8.20
N LEU A 109 -5.88 -13.50 -7.76
CA LEU A 109 -4.47 -13.32 -8.12
C LEU A 109 -3.51 -13.76 -7.01
N LEU A 110 -3.93 -13.63 -5.74
CA LEU A 110 -3.06 -13.89 -4.60
C LEU A 110 -2.73 -15.38 -4.43
N ASN A 111 -1.48 -15.62 -4.19
CA ASN A 111 -0.94 -16.91 -3.77
C ASN A 111 -0.24 -16.78 -2.41
N THR A 112 -0.11 -17.90 -1.72
CA THR A 112 0.60 -17.93 -0.43
C THR A 112 2.00 -17.32 -0.54
N GLY A 113 2.27 -16.35 0.30
CA GLY A 113 3.53 -15.61 0.37
C GLY A 113 3.60 -14.34 -0.50
N ASP A 114 2.57 -14.05 -1.31
CA ASP A 114 2.44 -12.74 -1.97
C ASP A 114 2.16 -11.64 -0.92
N ILE A 115 2.50 -10.40 -1.28
CA ILE A 115 2.32 -9.22 -0.41
C ILE A 115 1.29 -8.28 -1.02
N VAL A 116 0.41 -7.74 -0.19
CA VAL A 116 -0.48 -6.62 -0.54
C VAL A 116 -0.10 -5.40 0.28
N ILE A 117 0.07 -4.26 -0.40
CA ILE A 117 0.27 -2.94 0.21
C ILE A 117 -0.94 -2.08 -0.16
N ALA A 118 -1.83 -1.84 0.79
CA ALA A 118 -2.98 -0.97 0.60
C ALA A 118 -2.71 0.44 1.15
N ILE A 119 -2.76 1.45 0.28
CA ILE A 119 -2.48 2.85 0.63
C ILE A 119 -3.80 3.60 0.76
N SER A 120 -4.06 4.17 1.94
CA SER A 120 -5.27 4.97 2.20
C SER A 120 -4.94 6.11 3.15
N SER A 121 -5.09 7.37 2.69
CA SER A 121 -4.85 8.55 3.53
C SER A 121 -5.86 8.71 4.66
N SER A 122 -7.10 8.23 4.48
CA SER A 122 -8.13 8.26 5.53
C SER A 122 -8.14 7.02 6.43
N GLY A 123 -7.51 5.92 5.98
CA GLY A 123 -7.64 4.60 6.61
C GLY A 123 -9.05 3.97 6.53
N ASN A 124 -10.03 4.68 5.94
CA ASN A 124 -11.45 4.30 5.97
C ASN A 124 -12.05 3.95 4.60
N SER A 125 -11.27 3.95 3.54
CA SER A 125 -11.76 3.55 2.20
C SER A 125 -12.18 2.08 2.22
N MET A 126 -13.46 1.80 1.97
CA MET A 126 -14.03 0.45 2.10
C MET A 126 -13.33 -0.56 1.19
N ASN A 127 -13.03 -0.19 -0.06
CA ASN A 127 -12.31 -1.06 -0.97
C ASN A 127 -10.88 -1.41 -0.50
N MET A 128 -10.20 -0.50 0.21
CA MET A 128 -8.89 -0.79 0.82
C MET A 128 -9.02 -1.66 2.07
N ARG A 129 -10.06 -1.44 2.87
CA ARG A 129 -10.35 -2.29 4.04
C ARG A 129 -10.73 -3.71 3.61
N ASN A 130 -11.59 -3.86 2.61
CA ASN A 130 -11.99 -5.17 2.09
C ASN A 130 -10.82 -5.89 1.40
N ALA A 131 -9.86 -5.15 0.83
CA ALA A 131 -8.63 -5.72 0.26
C ALA A 131 -7.65 -6.25 1.31
N ALA A 132 -7.78 -5.82 2.58
CA ALA A 132 -6.91 -6.23 3.69
C ALA A 132 -7.47 -7.41 4.51
N LEU A 133 -8.71 -7.84 4.24
CA LEU A 133 -9.37 -8.97 4.89
C LEU A 133 -9.20 -10.26 4.10
#